data_b678a6e3e430cef9d2cd014d4671c335
#
_entry.id   b678a6e3e430cef9d2cd014d4671c335
#
_cell.length_a   1.000
_cell.length_b   1.000
_cell.length_c   1.000
_cell.angle_alpha   90.00
_cell.angle_beta   90.00
_cell.angle_gamma   90.00
#
_symmetry.space_group_name_H-M   'P 1'
#
loop_
_entity.id
_entity.type
_entity.pdbx_description
1 polymer ?
#
loop_
_entity_poly.entity_id
_entity_poly.type
_entity_poly.pdbx_seq_one_letter_code
_entity_poly.pdbx_strand_id
1 'polypeptide(L)'
;MCIRDSSNYHWKEETLLSYFLQSRTSQVYGVDIHPAATIGKGIMLDHATGIVIGETSVIEDDVSIFQGVTLGGTGKEIGDRHPKVRKGVLISSGAKILGNVEIGEGAKIAAGSVVLEDVPEHMTVAGVPAKVVGKTSIKTPGTEVDHTIEEN
;
A
#
# COMPACT_ATOMS: atom_id res chain seq x y z
N MET A 1 13.08 8.80 -12.73
CA MET A 1 13.45 7.75 -11.74
C MET A 1 13.46 8.40 -10.36
N CYS A 2 12.70 7.90 -9.41
CA CYS A 2 12.67 8.45 -8.04
C CYS A 2 13.63 7.68 -7.11
N ILE A 3 13.86 8.20 -5.89
CA ILE A 3 14.77 7.56 -4.91
C ILE A 3 14.35 6.11 -4.63
N ARG A 4 13.04 5.84 -4.55
CA ARG A 4 12.51 4.48 -4.37
C ARG A 4 12.93 3.54 -5.51
N ASP A 5 12.82 3.98 -6.77
CA ASP A 5 13.19 3.17 -7.93
C ASP A 5 14.70 2.90 -7.96
N SER A 6 15.50 3.90 -7.57
CA SER A 6 16.95 3.74 -7.41
C SER A 6 17.27 2.72 -6.31
N SER A 7 16.58 2.77 -5.17
CA SER A 7 16.77 1.82 -4.08
C SER A 7 16.42 0.39 -4.51
N ASN A 8 15.30 0.20 -5.22
CA ASN A 8 14.91 -1.10 -5.76
C ASN A 8 15.89 -1.63 -6.82
N TYR A 9 16.38 -0.75 -7.72
CA TYR A 9 17.37 -1.10 -8.73
C TYR A 9 18.64 -1.67 -8.10
N HIS A 10 19.17 -1.03 -7.04
CA HIS A 10 20.39 -1.46 -6.36
C HIS A 10 20.19 -2.62 -5.38
N TRP A 11 18.94 -3.00 -5.08
CA TRP A 11 18.66 -4.04 -4.07
C TRP A 11 19.38 -5.36 -4.34
N LYS A 12 19.48 -5.76 -5.59
CA LYS A 12 20.10 -7.05 -5.97
C LYS A 12 21.61 -7.00 -6.05
N GLU A 13 22.20 -5.85 -6.30
CA GLU A 13 23.63 -5.70 -6.61
C GLU A 13 24.39 -4.97 -5.50
N GLU A 14 23.77 -3.96 -4.89
CA GLU A 14 24.38 -3.08 -3.89
C GLU A 14 23.44 -2.88 -2.68
N THR A 15 23.23 -3.91 -1.89
CA THR A 15 22.30 -3.91 -0.76
C THR A 15 22.55 -2.76 0.23
N LEU A 16 23.80 -2.40 0.51
CA LEU A 16 24.13 -1.29 1.41
C LEU A 16 23.63 0.05 0.88
N LEU A 17 23.80 0.32 -0.42
CA LEU A 17 23.29 1.53 -1.06
C LEU A 17 21.76 1.58 -1.03
N SER A 18 21.11 0.44 -1.24
CA SER A 18 19.65 0.33 -1.18
C SER A 18 19.11 0.69 0.21
N TYR A 19 19.70 0.18 1.27
CA TYR A 19 19.33 0.54 2.64
C TYR A 19 19.63 2.00 2.98
N PHE A 20 20.74 2.52 2.49
CA PHE A 20 21.04 3.95 2.64
C PHE A 20 19.98 4.82 1.99
N LEU A 21 19.56 4.51 0.75
CA LEU A 21 18.51 5.24 0.04
C LEU A 21 17.15 5.12 0.74
N GLN A 22 16.79 3.93 1.23
CA GLN A 22 15.58 3.71 2.04
C GLN A 22 15.60 4.59 3.29
N SER A 23 16.70 4.57 4.05
CA SER A 23 16.87 5.36 5.26
C SER A 23 16.72 6.87 4.97
N ARG A 24 17.35 7.36 3.89
CA ARG A 24 17.24 8.77 3.48
C ARG A 24 15.81 9.14 3.08
N THR A 25 15.12 8.25 2.35
CA THR A 25 13.70 8.44 1.96
C THR A 25 12.82 8.53 3.21
N SER A 26 13.04 7.63 4.17
CA SER A 26 12.29 7.63 5.42
C SER A 26 12.51 8.92 6.23
N GLN A 27 13.76 9.37 6.35
CA GLN A 27 14.09 10.61 7.08
C GLN A 27 13.50 11.87 6.43
N VAL A 28 13.50 11.96 5.10
CA VAL A 28 13.08 13.17 4.38
C VAL A 28 11.57 13.23 4.18
N TYR A 29 10.94 12.10 3.86
CA TYR A 29 9.53 12.05 3.46
C TYR A 29 8.62 11.36 4.48
N GLY A 30 9.17 10.79 5.53
CA GLY A 30 8.38 10.07 6.54
C GLY A 30 7.73 8.80 6.02
N VAL A 31 8.30 8.15 5.00
CA VAL A 31 7.81 6.88 4.42
C VAL A 31 8.86 5.78 4.57
N ASP A 32 8.43 4.58 4.89
CA ASP A 32 9.31 3.41 4.97
C ASP A 32 8.88 2.37 3.92
N ILE A 33 9.56 2.39 2.78
CA ILE A 33 9.30 1.48 1.67
C ILE A 33 10.51 0.58 1.48
N HIS A 34 10.32 -0.72 1.75
CA HIS A 34 11.42 -1.68 1.61
C HIS A 34 11.88 -1.79 0.14
N PRO A 35 13.19 -1.80 -0.14
CA PRO A 35 13.71 -1.82 -1.52
C PRO A 35 13.26 -3.03 -2.33
N ALA A 36 13.03 -4.17 -1.70
CA ALA A 36 12.57 -5.39 -2.37
C ALA A 36 11.08 -5.39 -2.72
N ALA A 37 10.28 -4.45 -2.19
CA ALA A 37 8.86 -4.38 -2.51
C ALA A 37 8.64 -4.15 -4.02
N THR A 38 7.73 -4.93 -4.59
CA THR A 38 7.34 -4.80 -6.00
C THR A 38 6.21 -3.79 -6.14
N ILE A 39 6.44 -2.72 -6.90
CA ILE A 39 5.48 -1.63 -7.04
C ILE A 39 5.30 -1.30 -8.52
N GLY A 40 4.04 -1.35 -8.97
CA GLY A 40 3.61 -1.08 -10.33
C GLY A 40 3.63 0.40 -10.73
N LYS A 41 2.84 0.76 -11.73
CA LYS A 41 2.74 2.11 -12.30
C LYS A 41 1.46 2.81 -11.84
N GLY A 42 1.43 4.14 -11.94
CA GLY A 42 0.22 4.91 -11.59
C GLY A 42 -0.09 4.87 -10.08
N ILE A 43 0.91 4.70 -9.24
CA ILE A 43 0.73 4.64 -7.78
C ILE A 43 0.67 6.05 -7.22
N MET A 44 -0.41 6.38 -6.53
CA MET A 44 -0.54 7.62 -5.77
C MET A 44 -0.27 7.36 -4.29
N LEU A 45 0.64 8.12 -3.70
CA LEU A 45 0.88 8.18 -2.26
C LEU A 45 0.42 9.55 -1.76
N ASP A 46 -0.81 9.63 -1.24
CA ASP A 46 -1.39 10.89 -0.81
C ASP A 46 -1.00 11.23 0.63
N HIS A 47 -0.49 12.46 0.83
CA HIS A 47 0.15 12.95 2.06
C HIS A 47 1.35 12.10 2.52
N ALA A 48 1.38 10.85 2.21
CA ALA A 48 2.42 9.82 2.35
C ALA A 48 2.97 9.58 3.77
N THR A 49 2.99 10.56 4.66
CA THR A 49 3.60 10.45 5.99
C THR A 49 3.13 9.21 6.75
N GLY A 50 4.07 8.41 7.24
CA GLY A 50 3.80 7.20 8.02
C GLY A 50 3.35 5.99 7.20
N ILE A 51 3.48 6.02 5.87
CA ILE A 51 3.30 4.82 5.03
C ILE A 51 4.48 3.87 5.29
N VAL A 52 4.13 2.59 5.52
CA VAL A 52 5.09 1.50 5.66
C VAL A 52 4.74 0.40 4.66
N ILE A 53 5.70 0.02 3.81
CA ILE A 53 5.54 -1.06 2.82
C ILE A 53 6.64 -2.09 3.04
N GLY A 54 6.26 -3.28 3.48
CA GLY A 54 7.17 -4.36 3.84
C GLY A 54 7.81 -5.05 2.64
N GLU A 55 8.85 -5.82 2.90
CA GLU A 55 9.79 -6.43 1.95
C GLU A 55 9.13 -7.20 0.80
N THR A 56 8.19 -8.08 1.11
CA THR A 56 7.56 -8.97 0.11
C THR A 56 6.21 -8.45 -0.39
N SER A 57 5.88 -7.17 -0.10
CA SER A 57 4.67 -6.54 -0.62
C SER A 57 4.68 -6.47 -2.15
N VAL A 58 3.52 -6.71 -2.74
CA VAL A 58 3.27 -6.47 -4.16
C VAL A 58 2.15 -5.47 -4.29
N ILE A 59 2.38 -4.39 -5.03
CA ILE A 59 1.38 -3.37 -5.34
C ILE A 59 1.31 -3.28 -6.85
N GLU A 60 0.18 -3.65 -7.43
CA GLU A 60 -0.06 -3.57 -8.86
C GLU A 60 -0.36 -2.13 -9.31
N ASP A 61 -0.71 -1.96 -10.59
CA ASP A 61 -0.92 -0.65 -11.19
C ASP A 61 -2.15 0.11 -10.63
N ASP A 62 -2.13 1.43 -10.75
CA ASP A 62 -3.27 2.31 -10.49
C ASP A 62 -3.82 2.24 -9.04
N VAL A 63 -2.95 2.00 -8.08
CA VAL A 63 -3.30 1.93 -6.64
C VAL A 63 -3.07 3.27 -5.96
N SER A 64 -4.02 3.68 -5.11
CA SER A 64 -3.89 4.86 -4.25
C SER A 64 -3.79 4.47 -2.78
N ILE A 65 -2.80 5.03 -2.10
CA ILE A 65 -2.47 4.76 -0.69
C ILE A 65 -2.35 6.07 0.06
N PHE A 66 -3.14 6.22 1.12
CA PHE A 66 -3.12 7.41 1.97
C PHE A 66 -2.14 7.28 3.15
N GLN A 67 -1.90 8.41 3.83
CA GLN A 67 -0.99 8.51 4.97
C GLN A 67 -1.28 7.46 6.06
N GLY A 68 -0.24 7.03 6.74
CA GLY A 68 -0.32 6.13 7.89
C GLY A 68 -0.71 4.68 7.56
N VAL A 69 -0.81 4.32 6.26
CA VAL A 69 -1.08 2.94 5.84
C VAL A 69 0.14 2.05 6.12
N THR A 70 -0.12 0.81 6.56
CA THR A 70 0.91 -0.21 6.74
C THR A 70 0.56 -1.46 5.95
N LEU A 71 1.45 -1.89 5.07
CA LEU A 71 1.48 -3.21 4.46
C LEU A 71 2.54 -4.04 5.18
N GLY A 72 2.14 -4.73 6.26
CA GLY A 72 3.03 -5.37 7.21
C GLY A 72 2.90 -6.89 7.25
N GLY A 73 3.89 -7.55 7.86
CA GLY A 73 3.80 -8.96 8.24
C GLY A 73 3.16 -9.13 9.63
N THR A 74 2.75 -10.35 9.95
CA THR A 74 2.20 -10.70 11.29
C THR A 74 3.31 -11.04 12.29
N GLY A 75 4.55 -11.15 11.85
CA GLY A 75 5.68 -11.61 12.66
C GLY A 75 5.72 -13.13 12.90
N LYS A 76 4.78 -13.89 12.37
CA LYS A 76 4.68 -15.36 12.54
C LYS A 76 5.20 -16.14 11.33
N GLU A 77 5.32 -15.50 10.18
CA GLU A 77 5.66 -16.13 8.91
C GLU A 77 7.08 -15.75 8.47
N ILE A 78 7.74 -16.70 7.82
CA ILE A 78 9.06 -16.53 7.20
C ILE A 78 8.85 -16.56 5.68
N GLY A 79 9.61 -15.74 4.95
CA GLY A 79 9.52 -15.66 3.49
C GLY A 79 8.46 -14.68 3.03
N ASP A 80 7.51 -15.11 2.23
CA ASP A 80 6.45 -14.26 1.69
C ASP A 80 5.36 -14.00 2.74
N ARG A 81 5.40 -12.82 3.34
CA ARG A 81 4.66 -12.47 4.56
C ARG A 81 3.94 -11.10 4.51
N HIS A 82 3.96 -10.44 3.36
CA HIS A 82 3.35 -9.11 3.22
C HIS A 82 2.23 -9.10 2.18
N PRO A 83 1.31 -8.12 2.24
CA PRO A 83 0.13 -8.06 1.39
C PRO A 83 0.41 -8.00 -0.11
N LYS A 84 -0.56 -8.50 -0.90
CA LYS A 84 -0.64 -8.39 -2.35
C LYS A 84 -1.82 -7.51 -2.72
N VAL A 85 -1.54 -6.31 -3.17
CA VAL A 85 -2.55 -5.30 -3.53
C VAL A 85 -2.72 -5.31 -5.03
N ARG A 86 -3.91 -5.70 -5.49
CA ARG A 86 -4.24 -5.79 -6.91
C ARG A 86 -4.55 -4.42 -7.50
N LYS A 87 -4.68 -4.40 -8.83
CA LYS A 87 -4.90 -3.19 -9.62
C LYS A 87 -6.09 -2.35 -9.14
N GLY A 88 -5.96 -1.03 -9.20
CA GLY A 88 -7.06 -0.08 -8.98
C GLY A 88 -7.58 0.00 -7.54
N VAL A 89 -6.90 -0.59 -6.57
CA VAL A 89 -7.28 -0.58 -5.15
C VAL A 89 -7.10 0.80 -4.54
N LEU A 90 -8.03 1.19 -3.65
CA LEU A 90 -7.93 2.37 -2.80
C LEU A 90 -7.73 1.95 -1.34
N ILE A 91 -6.63 2.39 -0.72
CA ILE A 91 -6.34 2.15 0.70
C ILE A 91 -6.38 3.48 1.44
N SER A 92 -7.44 3.69 2.23
CA SER A 92 -7.65 4.94 2.95
C SER A 92 -6.74 5.09 4.17
N SER A 93 -6.67 6.30 4.69
CA SER A 93 -5.73 6.73 5.74
C SER A 93 -5.73 5.81 6.97
N GLY A 94 -4.53 5.51 7.47
CA GLY A 94 -4.32 4.77 8.71
C GLY A 94 -4.66 3.28 8.65
N ALA A 95 -5.09 2.73 7.51
CA ALA A 95 -5.40 1.31 7.41
C ALA A 95 -4.15 0.43 7.62
N LYS A 96 -4.34 -0.73 8.27
CA LYS A 96 -3.30 -1.73 8.51
C LYS A 96 -3.69 -3.02 7.83
N ILE A 97 -2.88 -3.47 6.89
CA ILE A 97 -3.07 -4.72 6.16
C ILE A 97 -1.91 -5.63 6.55
N LEU A 98 -2.22 -6.74 7.23
CA LEU A 98 -1.21 -7.55 7.91
C LEU A 98 -1.24 -9.00 7.47
N GLY A 99 -0.07 -9.53 7.13
CA GLY A 99 0.11 -10.90 6.66
C GLY A 99 0.15 -11.00 5.13
N ASN A 100 0.34 -12.22 4.64
CA ASN A 100 0.30 -12.52 3.21
C ASN A 100 -1.16 -12.63 2.73
N VAL A 101 -1.86 -11.51 2.76
CA VAL A 101 -3.28 -11.41 2.34
C VAL A 101 -3.39 -10.74 0.98
N GLU A 102 -4.41 -11.11 0.23
CA GLU A 102 -4.71 -10.55 -1.08
C GLU A 102 -5.83 -9.51 -0.98
N ILE A 103 -5.58 -8.31 -1.54
CA ILE A 103 -6.59 -7.27 -1.73
C ILE A 103 -6.98 -7.26 -3.19
N GLY A 104 -8.17 -7.76 -3.48
CA GLY A 104 -8.69 -7.96 -4.84
C GLY A 104 -8.82 -6.67 -5.64
N GLU A 105 -8.82 -6.81 -6.97
CA GLU A 105 -8.89 -5.69 -7.92
C GLU A 105 -10.06 -4.75 -7.60
N GLY A 106 -9.80 -3.44 -7.66
CA GLY A 106 -10.81 -2.42 -7.44
C GLY A 106 -11.45 -2.43 -6.05
N ALA A 107 -10.87 -3.11 -5.06
CA ALA A 107 -11.37 -3.07 -3.68
C ALA A 107 -11.08 -1.73 -3.01
N LYS A 108 -11.84 -1.41 -1.96
CA LYS A 108 -11.66 -0.24 -1.11
C LYS A 108 -11.44 -0.66 0.34
N ILE A 109 -10.38 -0.14 0.93
CA ILE A 109 -10.10 -0.31 2.36
C ILE A 109 -10.43 0.99 3.06
N ALA A 110 -11.41 0.98 3.96
CA ALA A 110 -11.83 2.17 4.70
C ALA A 110 -10.75 2.63 5.69
N ALA A 111 -10.79 3.92 6.03
CA ALA A 111 -9.82 4.53 6.94
C ALA A 111 -9.78 3.82 8.31
N GLY A 112 -8.58 3.66 8.86
CA GLY A 112 -8.35 3.04 10.16
C GLY A 112 -8.67 1.54 10.25
N SER A 113 -8.99 0.88 9.15
CA SER A 113 -9.33 -0.56 9.15
C SER A 113 -8.09 -1.44 9.38
N VAL A 114 -8.31 -2.59 10.03
CA VAL A 114 -7.29 -3.64 10.21
C VAL A 114 -7.70 -4.88 9.44
N VAL A 115 -7.03 -5.11 8.30
CA VAL A 115 -7.30 -6.22 7.39
C VAL A 115 -6.38 -7.38 7.71
N LEU A 116 -6.95 -8.55 7.99
CA LEU A 116 -6.24 -9.77 8.39
C LEU A 116 -6.58 -10.97 7.50
N GLU A 117 -7.51 -10.79 6.56
CA GLU A 117 -8.01 -11.82 5.64
C GLU A 117 -8.09 -11.23 4.23
N ASP A 118 -8.15 -12.10 3.21
CA ASP A 118 -8.29 -11.68 1.82
C ASP A 118 -9.56 -10.86 1.61
N VAL A 119 -9.43 -9.83 0.77
CA VAL A 119 -10.54 -8.97 0.38
C VAL A 119 -10.92 -9.29 -1.06
N PRO A 120 -12.16 -9.72 -1.34
CA PRO A 120 -12.58 -9.98 -2.70
C PRO A 120 -12.56 -8.72 -3.57
N GLU A 121 -12.45 -8.93 -4.88
CA GLU A 121 -12.48 -7.83 -5.87
C GLU A 121 -13.75 -6.98 -5.76
N HIS A 122 -13.60 -5.69 -5.99
CA HIS A 122 -14.68 -4.69 -5.95
C HIS A 122 -15.49 -4.66 -4.64
N MET A 123 -14.92 -5.10 -3.53
CA MET A 123 -15.56 -5.00 -2.21
C MET A 123 -14.97 -3.83 -1.41
N THR A 124 -15.82 -3.26 -0.57
CA THR A 124 -15.42 -2.28 0.46
C THR A 124 -15.38 -2.98 1.80
N VAL A 125 -14.24 -2.87 2.50
CA VAL A 125 -14.09 -3.40 3.86
C VAL A 125 -13.81 -2.29 4.85
N ALA A 126 -14.32 -2.45 6.09
CA ALA A 126 -14.15 -1.48 7.17
C ALA A 126 -14.09 -2.16 8.53
N GLY A 127 -13.44 -1.52 9.50
CA GLY A 127 -13.44 -1.89 10.91
C GLY A 127 -12.19 -2.61 11.39
N VAL A 128 -12.21 -3.06 12.67
CA VAL A 128 -11.11 -3.75 13.38
C VAL A 128 -11.68 -4.98 14.10
N PRO A 129 -11.48 -6.21 13.61
CA PRO A 129 -10.95 -6.55 12.28
C PRO A 129 -11.90 -6.10 11.16
N ALA A 130 -11.35 -5.83 9.97
CA ALA A 130 -12.13 -5.38 8.84
C ALA A 130 -13.09 -6.46 8.33
N LYS A 131 -14.31 -6.02 7.97
CA LYS A 131 -15.33 -6.89 7.38
C LYS A 131 -15.90 -6.21 6.13
N VAL A 132 -16.43 -7.01 5.20
CA VAL A 132 -17.11 -6.50 4.01
C VAL A 132 -18.33 -5.70 4.45
N VAL A 133 -18.39 -4.42 4.04
CA VAL A 133 -19.51 -3.51 4.36
C VAL A 133 -20.31 -3.12 3.12
N GLY A 134 -19.79 -3.42 1.94
CA GLY A 134 -20.49 -3.11 0.69
C GLY A 134 -19.69 -3.50 -0.54
N LYS A 135 -20.31 -3.27 -1.69
CA LYS A 135 -19.69 -3.42 -3.01
C LYS A 135 -19.38 -2.04 -3.57
N THR A 136 -18.17 -1.83 -4.11
CA THR A 136 -17.87 -0.58 -4.80
C THR A 136 -18.54 -0.57 -6.18
N SER A 137 -19.18 0.57 -6.52
CA SER A 137 -19.72 0.81 -7.86
C SER A 137 -18.65 1.35 -8.82
N ILE A 138 -17.52 1.78 -8.29
CA ILE A 138 -16.40 2.36 -9.02
C ILE A 138 -15.49 1.24 -9.50
N LYS A 139 -15.15 1.22 -10.79
CA LYS A 139 -14.31 0.16 -11.36
C LYS A 139 -12.88 0.23 -10.88
N THR A 140 -12.32 1.43 -10.80
CA THR A 140 -10.94 1.69 -10.39
C THR A 140 -10.89 2.79 -9.32
N PRO A 141 -11.31 2.49 -8.07
CA PRO A 141 -11.38 3.50 -7.01
C PRO A 141 -10.02 4.15 -6.72
N GLY A 142 -8.92 3.47 -7.01
CA GLY A 142 -7.58 4.03 -6.85
C GLY A 142 -7.28 5.22 -7.76
N THR A 143 -7.95 5.35 -8.91
CA THR A 143 -7.73 6.46 -9.85
C THR A 143 -8.84 7.50 -9.84
N GLU A 144 -9.95 7.23 -9.15
CA GLU A 144 -11.13 8.09 -9.10
C GLU A 144 -11.27 8.83 -7.76
N VAL A 145 -10.14 9.12 -7.12
CA VAL A 145 -10.12 9.96 -5.90
C VAL A 145 -10.34 11.40 -6.32
N ASP A 146 -11.51 11.93 -5.98
CA ASP A 146 -11.84 13.33 -6.23
C ASP A 146 -11.20 14.21 -5.14
N HIS A 147 -10.29 15.08 -5.54
CA HIS A 147 -9.63 16.07 -4.67
C HIS A 147 -10.22 17.47 -4.85
N THR A 148 -11.32 17.63 -5.61
CA THR A 148 -11.97 18.93 -5.77
C THR A 148 -12.66 19.33 -4.47
N ILE A 149 -12.27 20.51 -3.97
CA ILE A 149 -13.00 21.19 -2.91
C ILE A 149 -14.13 21.96 -3.60
N GLU A 150 -15.37 21.46 -3.49
CA GLU A 150 -16.51 22.27 -3.91
C GLU A 150 -16.57 23.51 -3.00
N GLU A 151 -16.34 24.68 -3.58
CA GLU A 151 -16.59 25.95 -2.89
C GLU A 151 -18.11 26.12 -2.72
N ASN A 152 -18.60 25.94 -1.49
CA ASN A 152 -19.97 26.29 -1.10
C ASN A 152 -20.05 27.74 -0.67
#